data_16a47c6aa426fa043aa8f390c226fe78
#
_entry.id   16a47c6aa426fa043aa8f390c226fe78
#
_cell.length_a   1.000
_cell.length_b   1.000
_cell.length_c   1.000
_cell.angle_alpha   90.00
_cell.angle_beta   90.00
_cell.angle_gamma   90.00
#
_symmetry.space_group_name_H-M   'P 1'
#
loop_
_entity.id
_entity.type
_entity.pdbx_description
1 polymer ?
#
loop_
_entity_poly.entity_id
_entity_poly.type
_entity_poly.pdbx_seq_one_letter_code
_entity_poly.pdbx_strand_id
1 'polypeptide(L)'
;MKFQIFVILCVSASFTRADPYSLENISEYLANLKFLKANFTQINADGSESSGSILMKRPGRMRFEYNKPDNTLVLVAAGALAIFDPKGDQEPMSYPVRNNPISMLLNSEIDLINSGIVSNYIEVSEEAVLVIRDPITPESGSVELLFSGVQPELKKFTVKNENGKSTSIVLEDTEYPKNINDTLFSIALEINKRKDSDN
;
A
#
# COMPACT_ATOMS: atom_id res chain seq x y z
N MET A 1 7.36 61.83 -42.89
CA MET A 1 8.05 60.87 -42.01
C MET A 1 6.98 60.15 -41.19
N LYS A 2 6.60 58.90 -41.58
CA LYS A 2 5.59 58.10 -40.87
C LYS A 2 6.28 57.15 -39.89
N PHE A 3 6.05 57.35 -38.60
CA PHE A 3 6.55 56.52 -37.53
C PHE A 3 5.60 55.30 -37.38
N GLN A 4 6.07 54.09 -37.73
CA GLN A 4 5.31 52.87 -37.45
C GLN A 4 5.72 52.40 -36.03
N ILE A 5 4.73 52.39 -35.13
CA ILE A 5 4.87 51.83 -33.79
C ILE A 5 4.65 50.31 -33.92
N PHE A 6 5.69 49.57 -33.67
CA PHE A 6 5.64 48.08 -33.61
C PHE A 6 5.26 47.66 -32.18
N VAL A 7 4.03 47.27 -31.98
CA VAL A 7 3.55 46.72 -30.71
C VAL A 7 3.99 45.27 -30.60
N ILE A 8 4.97 44.99 -29.77
CA ILE A 8 5.37 43.59 -29.43
C ILE A 8 4.38 43.08 -28.41
N LEU A 9 3.49 42.17 -28.83
CA LEU A 9 2.59 41.43 -27.96
C LEU A 9 3.36 40.32 -27.27
N CYS A 10 3.82 40.55 -26.01
CA CYS A 10 4.40 39.49 -25.18
C CYS A 10 3.29 38.53 -24.73
N VAL A 11 3.16 37.38 -25.40
CA VAL A 11 2.34 36.26 -24.92
C VAL A 11 3.10 35.58 -23.80
N SER A 12 2.75 35.88 -22.57
CA SER A 12 3.21 35.15 -21.38
C SER A 12 2.53 33.77 -21.38
N ALA A 13 3.24 32.75 -21.80
CA ALA A 13 2.82 31.36 -21.62
C ALA A 13 2.87 31.03 -20.11
N SER A 14 1.72 31.03 -19.46
CA SER A 14 1.59 30.49 -18.11
C SER A 14 1.72 28.97 -18.20
N PHE A 15 2.88 28.45 -17.81
CA PHE A 15 3.05 27.01 -17.58
C PHE A 15 2.25 26.65 -16.33
N THR A 16 1.06 26.10 -16.50
CA THR A 16 0.35 25.40 -15.41
C THR A 16 1.19 24.17 -15.07
N ARG A 17 1.91 24.23 -13.96
CA ARG A 17 2.57 23.03 -13.40
C ARG A 17 1.45 22.08 -12.97
N ALA A 18 1.37 20.92 -13.59
CA ALA A 18 0.46 19.88 -13.15
C ALA A 18 0.83 19.51 -11.71
N ASP A 19 -0.17 19.45 -10.84
CA ASP A 19 0.00 19.06 -9.46
C ASP A 19 0.36 17.57 -9.41
N PRO A 20 1.57 17.20 -8.92
CA PRO A 20 1.98 15.80 -8.88
C PRO A 20 1.11 14.96 -7.94
N TYR A 21 0.47 15.59 -6.95
CA TYR A 21 -0.34 14.93 -5.93
C TYR A 21 -1.85 15.01 -6.22
N SER A 22 -2.28 15.40 -7.41
CA SER A 22 -3.69 15.33 -7.75
C SER A 22 -4.23 13.91 -7.57
N LEU A 23 -5.52 13.79 -7.27
CA LEU A 23 -6.17 12.49 -7.08
C LEU A 23 -6.05 11.61 -8.32
N GLU A 24 -6.03 12.21 -9.52
CA GLU A 24 -5.80 11.54 -10.80
C GLU A 24 -4.41 10.91 -10.87
N ASN A 25 -3.35 11.65 -10.50
CA ASN A 25 -1.97 11.16 -10.52
C ASN A 25 -1.76 10.04 -9.49
N ILE A 26 -2.36 10.16 -8.30
CA ILE A 26 -2.34 9.10 -7.29
C ILE A 26 -3.12 7.87 -7.78
N SER A 27 -4.25 8.07 -8.45
CA SER A 27 -5.03 6.97 -9.06
C SER A 27 -4.21 6.23 -10.12
N GLU A 28 -3.51 6.97 -10.98
CA GLU A 28 -2.61 6.38 -11.98
C GLU A 28 -1.45 5.62 -11.34
N TYR A 29 -0.81 6.20 -10.31
CA TYR A 29 0.24 5.51 -9.55
C TYR A 29 -0.28 4.18 -8.98
N LEU A 30 -1.44 4.20 -8.29
CA LEU A 30 -2.03 2.99 -7.72
C LEU A 30 -2.47 1.98 -8.78
N ALA A 31 -2.96 2.41 -9.93
CA ALA A 31 -3.31 1.53 -11.04
C ALA A 31 -2.07 0.79 -11.60
N ASN A 32 -0.93 1.48 -11.64
CA ASN A 32 0.34 0.94 -12.13
C ASN A 32 1.12 0.13 -11.09
N LEU A 33 0.81 0.27 -9.80
CA LEU A 33 1.46 -0.44 -8.70
C LEU A 33 1.07 -1.91 -8.68
N LYS A 34 1.76 -2.74 -9.46
CA LYS A 34 1.51 -4.19 -9.56
C LYS A 34 2.42 -5.01 -8.64
N PHE A 35 3.66 -4.58 -8.48
CA PHE A 35 4.68 -5.24 -7.68
C PHE A 35 5.39 -4.22 -6.81
N LEU A 36 5.62 -4.57 -5.56
CA LEU A 36 6.40 -3.77 -4.63
C LEU A 36 7.25 -4.70 -3.76
N LYS A 37 8.48 -4.30 -3.53
CA LYS A 37 9.40 -4.87 -2.54
C LYS A 37 9.95 -3.72 -1.71
N ALA A 38 9.95 -3.84 -0.39
CA ALA A 38 10.50 -2.83 0.51
C ALA A 38 10.98 -3.47 1.83
N ASN A 39 11.76 -2.73 2.58
CA ASN A 39 11.86 -2.91 4.01
C ASN A 39 10.66 -2.19 4.66
N PHE A 40 10.27 -2.61 5.86
CA PHE A 40 9.21 -1.92 6.59
C PHE A 40 9.50 -1.82 8.07
N THR A 41 8.96 -0.76 8.67
CA THR A 41 8.75 -0.64 10.11
C THR A 41 7.26 -0.62 10.37
N GLN A 42 6.76 -1.56 11.18
CA GLN A 42 5.39 -1.61 11.66
C GLN A 42 5.30 -0.89 13.02
N ILE A 43 4.30 -0.03 13.15
CA ILE A 43 3.96 0.67 14.39
C ILE A 43 2.55 0.24 14.79
N ASN A 44 2.44 -0.42 15.95
CA ASN A 44 1.17 -0.90 16.48
C ASN A 44 0.42 0.18 17.24
N ALA A 45 -0.87 -0.06 17.54
CA ALA A 45 -1.72 0.88 18.27
C ALA A 45 -1.22 1.21 19.69
N ASP A 46 -0.43 0.34 20.30
CA ASP A 46 0.20 0.54 21.62
C ASP A 46 1.58 1.23 21.52
N GLY A 47 2.03 1.58 20.32
CA GLY A 47 3.32 2.19 20.05
C GLY A 47 4.48 1.20 19.96
N SER A 48 4.25 -0.10 20.09
CA SER A 48 5.29 -1.10 19.86
C SER A 48 5.67 -1.16 18.38
N GLU A 49 6.94 -1.46 18.10
CA GLU A 49 7.49 -1.50 16.76
C GLU A 49 8.05 -2.89 16.43
N SER A 50 7.89 -3.27 15.18
CA SER A 50 8.51 -4.44 14.56
C SER A 50 8.99 -4.06 13.17
N SER A 51 10.00 -4.74 12.65
CA SER A 51 10.52 -4.48 11.31
C SER A 51 10.66 -5.74 10.49
N GLY A 52 10.85 -5.58 9.19
CA GLY A 52 11.02 -6.72 8.30
C GLY A 52 11.08 -6.33 6.83
N SER A 53 10.79 -7.29 5.97
CA SER A 53 10.66 -7.08 4.53
C SER A 53 9.24 -7.39 4.05
N ILE A 54 8.79 -6.63 3.06
CA ILE A 54 7.47 -6.78 2.45
C ILE A 54 7.61 -7.03 0.95
N LEU A 55 6.83 -7.99 0.46
CA LEU A 55 6.57 -8.18 -0.96
C LEU A 55 5.07 -8.03 -1.20
N MET A 56 4.71 -7.26 -2.21
CA MET A 56 3.34 -7.14 -2.69
C MET A 56 3.28 -7.49 -4.17
N LYS A 57 2.29 -8.29 -4.53
CA LYS A 57 1.96 -8.63 -5.91
C LYS A 57 0.45 -8.54 -6.08
N ARG A 58 -0.02 -7.52 -6.73
CA ARG A 58 -1.44 -7.36 -7.03
C ARG A 58 -1.85 -8.20 -8.24
N PRO A 59 -3.08 -8.75 -8.24
CA PRO A 59 -4.04 -8.69 -7.14
C PRO A 59 -3.79 -9.71 -6.01
N GLY A 60 -4.20 -9.34 -4.81
CA GLY A 60 -4.50 -10.25 -3.71
C GLY A 60 -3.33 -10.96 -3.04
N ARG A 61 -2.07 -10.54 -3.25
CA ARG A 61 -0.90 -11.20 -2.66
C ARG A 61 -0.01 -10.22 -1.92
N MET A 62 0.34 -10.59 -0.69
CA MET A 62 1.29 -9.85 0.14
C MET A 62 2.02 -10.82 1.06
N ARG A 63 3.30 -10.55 1.32
CA ARG A 63 4.16 -11.33 2.20
C ARG A 63 4.91 -10.37 3.10
N PHE A 64 4.80 -10.55 4.42
CA PHE A 64 5.60 -9.85 5.42
C PHE A 64 6.49 -10.87 6.12
N GLU A 65 7.78 -10.65 6.09
CA GLU A 65 8.76 -11.40 6.86
C GLU A 65 9.32 -10.51 7.95
N TYR A 66 8.97 -10.79 9.19
CA TYR A 66 9.43 -10.03 10.34
C TYR A 66 10.83 -10.44 10.76
N ASN A 67 11.65 -9.47 11.13
CA ASN A 67 12.97 -9.67 11.68
C ASN A 67 12.91 -10.26 13.10
N LYS A 68 14.06 -10.73 13.61
CA LYS A 68 14.19 -11.10 15.01
C LYS A 68 13.89 -9.90 15.92
N PRO A 69 13.28 -10.11 17.09
CA PRO A 69 12.97 -11.42 17.72
C PRO A 69 11.68 -12.07 17.21
N ASP A 70 10.84 -11.37 16.43
CA ASP A 70 9.49 -11.83 16.06
C ASP A 70 9.55 -13.06 15.16
N ASN A 71 10.35 -13.03 14.07
CA ASN A 71 10.45 -14.09 13.06
C ASN A 71 9.09 -14.58 12.50
N THR A 72 8.03 -13.79 12.68
CA THR A 72 6.70 -14.08 12.16
C THR A 72 6.70 -13.96 10.64
N LEU A 73 5.93 -14.79 9.98
CA LEU A 73 5.62 -14.64 8.56
C LEU A 73 4.12 -14.43 8.42
N VAL A 74 3.73 -13.39 7.69
CA VAL A 74 2.32 -13.15 7.32
C VAL A 74 2.19 -13.24 5.81
N LEU A 75 1.28 -14.10 5.34
CA LEU A 75 0.94 -14.25 3.93
C LEU A 75 -0.50 -13.83 3.67
N VAL A 76 -0.70 -13.02 2.64
CA VAL A 76 -2.02 -12.79 2.04
C VAL A 76 -2.00 -13.45 0.68
N ALA A 77 -2.85 -14.44 0.49
CA ALA A 77 -3.01 -15.16 -0.77
C ALA A 77 -4.33 -15.94 -0.78
N ALA A 78 -4.87 -16.19 -1.97
CA ALA A 78 -6.08 -17.00 -2.18
C ALA A 78 -7.28 -16.59 -1.30
N GLY A 79 -7.40 -15.28 -1.00
CA GLY A 79 -8.49 -14.76 -0.16
C GLY A 79 -8.31 -14.95 1.35
N ALA A 80 -7.16 -15.48 1.78
CA ALA A 80 -6.81 -15.67 3.18
C ALA A 80 -5.63 -14.79 3.61
N LEU A 81 -5.63 -14.38 4.88
CA LEU A 81 -4.49 -13.84 5.60
C LEU A 81 -4.03 -14.93 6.57
N ALA A 82 -2.84 -15.48 6.37
CA ALA A 82 -2.24 -16.55 7.16
C ALA A 82 -1.06 -16.03 7.97
N ILE A 83 -1.07 -16.26 9.28
CA ILE A 83 -0.02 -15.85 10.22
C ILE A 83 0.71 -17.11 10.72
N PHE A 84 1.98 -17.20 10.41
CA PHE A 84 2.88 -18.25 10.85
C PHE A 84 3.71 -17.73 12.04
N ASP A 85 3.35 -18.13 13.25
CA ASP A 85 4.12 -17.85 14.45
C ASP A 85 5.33 -18.81 14.54
N PRO A 86 6.56 -18.33 14.74
CA PRO A 86 7.71 -19.20 14.90
C PRO A 86 7.68 -20.04 16.19
N LYS A 87 6.87 -19.64 17.17
CA LYS A 87 6.68 -20.34 18.45
C LYS A 87 5.41 -21.17 18.49
N GLY A 88 4.60 -21.11 17.44
CA GLY A 88 3.32 -21.80 17.33
C GLY A 88 3.44 -23.16 16.64
N ASP A 89 2.27 -23.73 16.34
CA ASP A 89 2.17 -24.95 15.56
C ASP A 89 2.61 -24.72 14.10
N GLN A 90 2.86 -25.79 13.36
CA GLN A 90 3.22 -25.75 11.93
C GLN A 90 2.10 -25.19 11.05
N GLU A 91 0.87 -25.23 11.53
CA GLU A 91 -0.29 -24.67 10.83
C GLU A 91 -0.48 -23.18 11.18
N PRO A 92 -0.71 -22.33 10.18
CA PRO A 92 -0.91 -20.90 10.43
C PRO A 92 -2.29 -20.59 10.99
N MET A 93 -2.41 -19.52 11.77
CA MET A 93 -3.69 -18.88 12.02
C MET A 93 -4.17 -18.22 10.73
N SER A 94 -5.38 -18.57 10.28
CA SER A 94 -5.92 -18.08 9.01
C SER A 94 -7.23 -17.30 9.20
N TYR A 95 -7.33 -16.17 8.51
CA TYR A 95 -8.48 -15.27 8.51
C TYR A 95 -8.90 -14.92 7.09
N PRO A 96 -10.20 -14.75 6.79
CA PRO A 96 -10.64 -14.22 5.50
C PRO A 96 -10.11 -12.79 5.28
N VAL A 97 -9.36 -12.56 4.20
CA VAL A 97 -8.78 -11.22 3.92
C VAL A 97 -9.84 -10.18 3.57
N ARG A 98 -10.99 -10.61 3.03
CA ARG A 98 -12.11 -9.72 2.67
C ARG A 98 -12.64 -8.88 3.84
N ASN A 99 -12.46 -9.38 5.07
CA ASN A 99 -12.88 -8.69 6.29
C ASN A 99 -11.80 -7.74 6.82
N ASN A 100 -10.66 -7.63 6.12
CA ASN A 100 -9.57 -6.75 6.49
C ASN A 100 -9.45 -5.61 5.47
N PRO A 101 -9.43 -4.34 5.89
CA PRO A 101 -9.34 -3.20 4.99
C PRO A 101 -8.13 -3.24 4.03
N ILE A 102 -7.06 -3.97 4.37
CA ILE A 102 -5.91 -4.17 3.48
C ILE A 102 -6.31 -4.77 2.11
N SER A 103 -7.43 -5.48 2.05
CA SER A 103 -7.96 -6.04 0.80
C SER A 103 -8.17 -4.98 -0.26
N MET A 104 -8.55 -3.75 0.13
CA MET A 104 -8.75 -2.63 -0.80
C MET A 104 -7.45 -2.25 -1.51
N LEU A 105 -6.31 -2.23 -0.78
CA LEU A 105 -5.00 -1.96 -1.38
C LEU A 105 -4.55 -3.08 -2.34
N LEU A 106 -5.06 -4.29 -2.14
CA LEU A 106 -4.70 -5.48 -2.92
C LEU A 106 -5.64 -5.76 -4.10
N ASN A 107 -6.66 -4.94 -4.33
CA ASN A 107 -7.54 -5.11 -5.48
C ASN A 107 -6.79 -4.99 -6.81
N SER A 108 -7.29 -5.67 -7.84
CA SER A 108 -6.74 -5.59 -9.21
C SER A 108 -6.81 -4.18 -9.77
N GLU A 109 -7.91 -3.50 -9.47
CA GLU A 109 -8.19 -2.13 -9.88
C GLU A 109 -8.58 -1.31 -8.65
N ILE A 110 -8.00 -0.12 -8.54
CA ILE A 110 -8.33 0.87 -7.52
C ILE A 110 -8.76 2.13 -8.28
N ASP A 111 -10.07 2.31 -8.41
CA ASP A 111 -10.65 3.51 -9.01
C ASP A 111 -10.94 4.52 -7.89
N LEU A 112 -10.06 5.50 -7.74
CA LEU A 112 -10.23 6.55 -6.73
C LEU A 112 -11.29 7.58 -7.13
N ILE A 113 -11.58 7.70 -8.42
CA ILE A 113 -12.41 8.80 -8.96
C ILE A 113 -13.89 8.43 -8.91
N ASN A 114 -14.25 7.21 -9.36
CA ASN A 114 -15.65 6.86 -9.61
C ASN A 114 -16.22 5.85 -8.62
N SER A 115 -15.38 5.12 -7.88
CA SER A 115 -15.82 4.01 -7.01
C SER A 115 -16.46 4.47 -5.69
N GLY A 116 -16.26 5.73 -5.28
CA GLY A 116 -16.73 6.24 -3.99
C GLY A 116 -15.95 5.71 -2.78
N ILE A 117 -14.81 5.06 -2.99
CA ILE A 117 -13.98 4.54 -1.89
C ILE A 117 -13.18 5.61 -1.16
N VAL A 118 -12.97 6.78 -1.77
CA VAL A 118 -12.24 7.90 -1.14
C VAL A 118 -13.12 8.53 -0.08
N SER A 119 -12.74 8.40 1.19
CA SER A 119 -13.45 9.01 2.31
C SER A 119 -12.81 10.30 2.79
N ASN A 120 -11.52 10.50 2.54
CA ASN A 120 -10.79 11.73 2.82
C ASN A 120 -9.56 11.85 1.92
N TYR A 121 -9.24 13.07 1.54
CA TYR A 121 -8.04 13.40 0.78
C TYR A 121 -7.51 14.76 1.25
N ILE A 122 -6.24 14.81 1.62
CA ILE A 122 -5.55 16.01 2.08
C ILE A 122 -4.20 16.07 1.37
N GLU A 123 -3.95 17.21 0.75
CA GLU A 123 -2.67 17.53 0.13
C GLU A 123 -2.03 18.69 0.87
N VAL A 124 -0.75 18.55 1.24
CA VAL A 124 0.04 19.59 1.90
C VAL A 124 1.46 19.58 1.35
N SER A 125 1.82 20.59 0.61
CA SER A 125 3.16 20.75 0.03
C SER A 125 3.55 19.58 -0.90
N GLU A 126 4.50 18.75 -0.47
CA GLU A 126 5.02 17.60 -1.23
C GLU A 126 4.54 16.27 -0.64
N GLU A 127 3.36 16.26 -0.03
CA GLU A 127 2.75 15.08 0.55
C GLU A 127 1.25 15.05 0.29
N ALA A 128 0.71 13.85 0.14
CA ALA A 128 -0.73 13.64 0.12
C ALA A 128 -1.13 12.49 1.04
N VAL A 129 -2.20 12.68 1.77
CA VAL A 129 -2.84 11.66 2.59
C VAL A 129 -4.19 11.31 1.98
N LEU A 130 -4.34 10.06 1.61
CA LEU A 130 -5.57 9.51 1.06
C LEU A 130 -6.13 8.47 2.02
N VAL A 131 -7.40 8.61 2.42
CA VAL A 131 -8.11 7.60 3.20
C VAL A 131 -9.15 6.93 2.34
N ILE A 132 -9.00 5.62 2.16
CA ILE A 132 -9.96 4.78 1.45
C ILE A 132 -10.75 3.90 2.42
N ARG A 133 -12.03 3.71 2.09
CA ARG A 133 -12.97 2.93 2.89
C ARG A 133 -13.96 2.24 1.97
N ASP A 134 -14.39 1.04 2.33
CA ASP A 134 -15.45 0.37 1.60
C ASP A 134 -16.75 1.17 1.74
N PRO A 135 -17.36 1.65 0.65
CA PRO A 135 -18.60 2.44 0.73
C PRO A 135 -19.82 1.60 1.14
N ILE A 136 -19.76 0.27 0.99
CA ILE A 136 -20.86 -0.64 1.32
C ILE A 136 -20.78 -1.03 2.82
N THR A 137 -19.58 -1.25 3.33
CA THR A 137 -19.32 -1.65 4.72
C THR A 137 -18.30 -0.72 5.38
N PRO A 138 -18.62 0.57 5.54
CA PRO A 138 -17.66 1.57 6.04
C PRO A 138 -17.21 1.32 7.49
N GLU A 139 -17.99 0.56 8.26
CA GLU A 139 -17.66 0.12 9.63
C GLU A 139 -16.55 -0.92 9.67
N SER A 140 -16.26 -1.63 8.58
CA SER A 140 -15.19 -2.65 8.53
C SER A 140 -13.78 -2.07 8.71
N GLY A 141 -13.65 -0.73 8.62
CA GLY A 141 -12.42 0.01 8.83
C GLY A 141 -11.99 0.81 7.60
N SER A 142 -10.71 1.18 7.55
CA SER A 142 -10.15 2.02 6.49
C SER A 142 -8.67 1.74 6.26
N VAL A 143 -8.17 2.18 5.11
CA VAL A 143 -6.74 2.28 4.85
C VAL A 143 -6.40 3.75 4.57
N GLU A 144 -5.45 4.28 5.32
CA GLU A 144 -4.82 5.57 5.07
C GLU A 144 -3.52 5.34 4.32
N LEU A 145 -3.31 6.08 3.24
CA LEU A 145 -2.13 6.02 2.39
C LEU A 145 -1.43 7.37 2.42
N LEU A 146 -0.15 7.40 2.76
CA LEU A 146 0.70 8.59 2.70
C LEU A 146 1.60 8.48 1.47
N PHE A 147 1.54 9.49 0.63
CA PHE A 147 2.41 9.67 -0.53
C PHE A 147 3.35 10.84 -0.30
N SER A 148 4.61 10.71 -0.69
CA SER A 148 5.57 11.83 -0.71
C SER A 148 6.66 11.59 -1.75
N GLY A 149 7.47 12.66 -2.03
CA GLY A 149 8.57 12.63 -3.01
C GLY A 149 8.30 13.52 -4.22
N VAL A 150 9.25 13.63 -5.14
CA VAL A 150 9.12 14.47 -6.35
C VAL A 150 7.98 14.01 -7.27
N GLN A 151 7.69 12.71 -7.26
CA GLN A 151 6.49 12.07 -7.81
C GLN A 151 5.80 11.34 -6.67
N PRO A 152 4.47 11.19 -6.68
CA PRO A 152 3.76 10.48 -5.62
C PRO A 152 4.29 9.04 -5.50
N GLU A 153 4.87 8.73 -4.35
CA GLU A 153 5.33 7.41 -3.99
C GLU A 153 4.74 7.01 -2.65
N LEU A 154 4.19 5.81 -2.55
CA LEU A 154 3.63 5.31 -1.30
C LEU A 154 4.74 5.12 -0.27
N LYS A 155 4.69 5.90 0.82
CA LYS A 155 5.67 5.86 1.91
C LYS A 155 5.14 5.18 3.16
N LYS A 156 3.85 5.26 3.39
CA LYS A 156 3.22 4.64 4.57
C LYS A 156 1.79 4.23 4.21
N PHE A 157 1.35 3.12 4.78
CA PHE A 157 -0.07 2.83 4.86
C PHE A 157 -0.45 2.44 6.28
N THR A 158 -1.63 2.89 6.71
CA THR A 158 -2.19 2.59 8.03
C THR A 158 -3.51 1.87 7.85
N VAL A 159 -3.59 0.66 8.39
CA VAL A 159 -4.85 -0.11 8.42
C VAL A 159 -5.54 0.16 9.75
N LYS A 160 -6.75 0.68 9.69
CA LYS A 160 -7.63 0.87 10.85
C LYS A 160 -8.76 -0.15 10.76
N ASN A 161 -8.87 -1.01 11.77
CA ASN A 161 -9.91 -2.04 11.80
C ASN A 161 -11.25 -1.52 12.36
N GLU A 162 -12.28 -2.35 12.38
CA GLU A 162 -13.63 -2.06 12.90
C GLU A 162 -13.63 -1.57 14.36
N ASN A 163 -12.67 -2.04 15.18
CA ASN A 163 -12.54 -1.64 16.58
C ASN A 163 -11.75 -0.34 16.77
N GLY A 164 -11.38 0.33 15.69
CA GLY A 164 -10.61 1.57 15.70
C GLY A 164 -9.11 1.40 16.00
N LYS A 165 -8.62 0.18 16.21
CA LYS A 165 -7.18 -0.08 16.34
C LYS A 165 -6.50 0.11 15.00
N SER A 166 -5.36 0.80 15.01
CA SER A 166 -4.57 1.08 13.82
C SER A 166 -3.20 0.41 13.88
N THR A 167 -2.75 -0.04 12.72
CA THR A 167 -1.40 -0.53 12.49
C THR A 167 -0.84 0.20 11.30
N SER A 168 0.29 0.87 11.46
CA SER A 168 0.98 1.60 10.40
C SER A 168 2.17 0.81 9.89
N ILE A 169 2.35 0.79 8.59
CA ILE A 169 3.52 0.22 7.91
C ILE A 169 4.22 1.37 7.18
N VAL A 170 5.40 1.71 7.64
CA VAL A 170 6.30 2.66 6.98
C VAL A 170 7.19 1.88 6.03
N LEU A 171 7.27 2.32 4.78
CA LEU A 171 8.04 1.66 3.72
C LEU A 171 9.38 2.37 3.53
N GLU A 172 10.44 1.58 3.45
CA GLU A 172 11.82 2.02 3.26
C GLU A 172 12.45 1.24 2.11
N ASP A 173 13.38 1.83 1.39
CA ASP A 173 14.11 1.17 0.28
C ASP A 173 13.16 0.51 -0.73
N THR A 174 12.11 1.23 -1.13
CA THR A 174 11.08 0.70 -2.01
C THR A 174 11.61 0.45 -3.41
N GLU A 175 11.40 -0.76 -3.92
CA GLU A 175 11.72 -1.20 -5.26
C GLU A 175 10.44 -1.66 -5.99
N TYR A 176 10.40 -1.47 -7.30
CA TYR A 176 9.28 -1.89 -8.17
C TYR A 176 9.76 -2.95 -9.18
N PRO A 177 9.88 -4.22 -8.75
CA PRO A 177 10.34 -5.30 -9.62
C PRO A 177 9.34 -5.55 -10.75
N LYS A 178 9.83 -6.07 -11.89
CA LYS A 178 8.97 -6.42 -13.04
C LYS A 178 8.13 -7.68 -12.80
N ASN A 179 8.55 -8.54 -11.88
CA ASN A 179 7.87 -9.75 -11.48
C ASN A 179 8.32 -10.20 -10.10
N ILE A 180 7.44 -10.90 -9.38
CA ILE A 180 7.73 -11.62 -8.13
C ILE A 180 7.17 -13.04 -8.29
N ASN A 181 7.98 -14.05 -7.92
CA ASN A 181 7.59 -15.45 -8.06
C ASN A 181 6.35 -15.77 -7.19
N ASP A 182 5.35 -16.40 -7.77
CA ASP A 182 4.10 -16.78 -7.10
C ASP A 182 4.29 -17.76 -5.95
N THR A 183 5.32 -18.60 -6.01
CA THR A 183 5.64 -19.56 -4.94
C THR A 183 5.92 -18.88 -3.58
N LEU A 184 6.41 -17.62 -3.60
CA LEU A 184 6.66 -16.84 -2.38
C LEU A 184 5.39 -16.49 -1.61
N PHE A 185 4.22 -16.58 -2.27
CA PHE A 185 2.92 -16.28 -1.66
C PHE A 185 2.09 -17.55 -1.39
N SER A 186 2.67 -18.75 -1.58
CA SER A 186 1.92 -19.99 -1.40
C SER A 186 1.88 -20.41 0.07
N ILE A 187 0.71 -20.30 0.67
CA ILE A 187 0.46 -20.76 2.05
C ILE A 187 0.74 -22.28 2.16
N ALA A 188 0.30 -23.05 1.19
CA ALA A 188 0.50 -24.52 1.20
C ALA A 188 1.98 -24.92 1.12
N LEU A 189 2.78 -24.22 0.28
CA LEU A 189 4.22 -24.48 0.20
C LEU A 189 4.93 -24.10 1.51
N GLU A 190 4.51 -23.03 2.16
CA GLU A 190 5.09 -22.63 3.44
C GLU A 190 4.77 -23.63 4.56
N ILE A 191 3.55 -24.16 4.61
CA ILE A 191 3.16 -25.24 5.54
C ILE A 191 4.04 -26.47 5.32
N ASN A 192 4.18 -26.94 4.08
CA ASN A 192 5.01 -28.12 3.78
C ASN A 192 6.47 -27.92 4.15
N LYS A 193 7.05 -26.74 3.83
CA LYS A 193 8.43 -26.41 4.18
C LYS A 193 8.68 -26.46 5.70
N ARG A 194 7.72 -26.02 6.51
CA ARG A 194 7.85 -26.07 7.98
C ARG A 194 7.74 -27.47 8.50
N LYS A 195 6.85 -28.31 7.98
CA LYS A 195 6.73 -29.73 8.34
C LYS A 195 8.00 -30.52 8.02
N ASP A 196 8.67 -30.21 6.91
CA ASP A 196 9.90 -30.87 6.50
C ASP A 196 11.12 -30.44 7.36
N SER A 197 11.08 -29.23 7.94
CA SER A 197 12.19 -28.71 8.78
C SER A 197 12.19 -29.26 10.20
N ASP A 198 11.10 -29.87 10.67
CA ASP A 198 10.93 -30.44 12.01
C ASP A 198 11.13 -31.97 12.06
N ASN A 199 11.36 -32.59 10.87
CA ASN A 199 11.72 -34.00 10.73
C ASN A 199 13.23 -34.18 10.51
#